data_df5cfb02c6c6991274aed2957153f182
#
_entry.id   df5cfb02c6c6991274aed2957153f182
#
_cell.length_a   1.000
_cell.length_b   1.000
_cell.length_c   1.000
_cell.angle_alpha   90.00
_cell.angle_beta   90.00
_cell.angle_gamma   90.00
#
_symmetry.space_group_name_H-M   'P 1'
#
loop_
_entity.id
_entity.type
_entity.pdbx_description
1 polymer ?
#
loop_
_entity_poly.entity_id
_entity_poly.type
_entity_poly.pdbx_seq_one_letter_code
_entity_poly.pdbx_strand_id
1 'polypeptide(L)'
;MVKLFSCKAHDGDYFWLRYKHDEEKLYHNLVIDGGRKSNASDFYEMLKHICKNGEQIDAMVLTHFDQDHIMGMFAGLQKAQKKNYIPKIAALYLNTGKGYWKHHQSLEGSEPLPEETVKIPMTDAPGYSANDLKKLTDFLQEYGLEEHICSYIVQSCEEIHIGNAKCYIISPSDCEFS
;
A
#
# COMPACT_ATOMS: atom_id res chain seq x y z
N MET A 1 -8.18 -17.25 -14.44
CA MET A 1 -7.53 -16.27 -15.36
C MET A 1 -6.73 -15.27 -14.55
N VAL A 2 -5.48 -14.95 -14.97
CA VAL A 2 -4.62 -13.94 -14.32
C VAL A 2 -4.22 -12.88 -15.34
N LYS A 3 -4.23 -11.61 -14.95
CA LYS A 3 -3.76 -10.47 -15.75
C LYS A 3 -2.85 -9.60 -14.89
N LEU A 4 -1.63 -9.36 -15.34
CA LEU A 4 -0.70 -8.43 -14.71
C LEU A 4 -0.52 -7.21 -15.61
N PHE A 5 -0.77 -6.03 -15.05
CA PHE A 5 -0.49 -4.75 -15.67
C PHE A 5 0.72 -4.14 -14.97
N SER A 6 1.80 -3.96 -15.72
CA SER A 6 2.93 -3.13 -15.31
C SER A 6 2.71 -1.76 -15.92
N CYS A 7 2.48 -0.77 -15.09
CA CYS A 7 2.23 0.59 -15.53
C CYS A 7 3.55 1.34 -15.69
N LYS A 8 3.61 2.28 -16.65
CA LYS A 8 4.82 3.06 -16.88
C LYS A 8 5.03 4.03 -15.71
N ALA A 9 5.83 3.63 -14.74
CA ALA A 9 6.11 4.39 -13.52
C ALA A 9 7.47 5.13 -13.53
N HIS A 10 8.17 5.16 -14.68
CA HIS A 10 9.53 5.68 -14.85
C HIS A 10 10.55 4.88 -14.02
N ASP A 11 11.05 5.46 -12.95
CA ASP A 11 12.02 4.91 -12.01
C ASP A 11 11.36 4.34 -10.75
N GLY A 12 10.04 4.45 -10.60
CA GLY A 12 9.27 3.83 -9.53
C GLY A 12 8.53 2.57 -9.98
N ASP A 13 7.74 2.01 -9.09
CA ASP A 13 6.94 0.82 -9.36
C ASP A 13 5.44 1.13 -9.32
N TYR A 14 4.71 0.46 -10.20
CA TYR A 14 3.25 0.46 -10.18
C TYR A 14 2.74 -0.80 -10.90
N PHE A 15 2.18 -1.73 -10.14
CA PHE A 15 1.63 -2.98 -10.65
C PHE A 15 0.17 -3.14 -10.25
N TRP A 16 -0.62 -3.66 -11.17
CA TRP A 16 -1.99 -4.08 -10.92
C TRP A 16 -2.17 -5.51 -11.38
N LEU A 17 -2.38 -6.42 -10.43
CA LEU A 17 -2.70 -7.82 -10.67
C LEU A 17 -4.20 -8.01 -10.55
N ARG A 18 -4.80 -8.63 -11.56
CA ARG A 18 -6.18 -9.07 -11.53
C ARG A 18 -6.24 -10.58 -11.65
N TYR A 19 -6.97 -11.20 -10.76
CA TYR A 19 -7.15 -12.64 -10.74
C TYR A 19 -8.63 -12.99 -10.62
N LYS A 20 -9.08 -14.03 -11.33
CA LYS A 20 -10.36 -14.69 -11.05
C LYS A 20 -10.28 -16.18 -11.38
N HIS A 21 -10.96 -16.98 -10.60
CA HIS A 21 -11.26 -18.36 -10.95
C HIS A 21 -12.28 -18.43 -12.10
N ASP A 22 -12.34 -19.55 -12.81
CA ASP A 22 -13.16 -19.65 -14.03
C ASP A 22 -14.67 -19.52 -13.75
N GLU A 23 -15.12 -19.90 -12.55
CA GLU A 23 -16.51 -19.82 -12.11
C GLU A 23 -16.90 -18.45 -11.52
N GLU A 24 -15.93 -17.58 -11.25
CA GLU A 24 -16.15 -16.26 -10.67
C GLU A 24 -16.54 -15.25 -11.75
N LYS A 25 -17.48 -14.36 -11.40
CA LYS A 25 -17.91 -13.27 -12.28
C LYS A 25 -16.98 -12.06 -12.18
N LEU A 26 -16.52 -11.75 -10.96
CA LEU A 26 -15.72 -10.57 -10.66
C LEU A 26 -14.24 -10.94 -10.52
N TYR A 27 -13.38 -9.97 -10.79
CA TYR A 27 -11.95 -10.09 -10.52
C TYR A 27 -11.63 -9.68 -9.10
N HIS A 28 -10.67 -10.39 -8.52
CA HIS A 28 -9.92 -9.98 -7.35
C HIS A 28 -8.76 -9.09 -7.81
N ASN A 29 -8.46 -8.05 -7.05
CA ASN A 29 -7.48 -7.04 -7.43
C ASN A 29 -6.43 -6.87 -6.34
N LEU A 30 -5.16 -7.00 -6.73
CA LEU A 30 -4.00 -6.61 -5.93
C LEU A 30 -3.33 -5.42 -6.62
N VAL A 31 -3.07 -4.37 -5.86
CA VAL A 31 -2.36 -3.18 -6.32
C VAL A 31 -1.07 -3.05 -5.53
N ILE A 32 0.05 -2.87 -6.21
CA ILE A 32 1.37 -2.71 -5.60
C ILE A 32 1.95 -1.39 -6.09
N ASP A 33 2.19 -0.49 -5.17
CA ASP A 33 2.68 0.87 -5.40
C ASP A 33 1.80 1.69 -6.35
N GLY A 34 2.16 2.91 -6.60
CA GLY A 34 1.35 3.81 -7.43
C GLY A 34 2.17 4.67 -8.38
N GLY A 35 3.49 4.50 -8.38
CA GLY A 35 4.38 5.31 -9.18
C GLY A 35 4.46 6.76 -8.72
N ARG A 36 5.01 7.60 -9.57
CA ARG A 36 5.14 9.04 -9.34
C ARG A 36 3.80 9.76 -9.43
N LYS A 37 3.77 11.02 -9.00
CA LYS A 37 2.59 11.89 -9.11
C LYS A 37 2.03 12.00 -10.54
N SER A 38 2.87 11.86 -11.56
CA SER A 38 2.44 11.80 -12.97
C SER A 38 1.51 10.61 -13.27
N ASN A 39 1.60 9.53 -12.48
CA ASN A 39 0.76 8.34 -12.60
C ASN A 39 -0.62 8.49 -11.94
N ALA A 40 -0.89 9.59 -11.25
CA ALA A 40 -2.15 9.81 -10.54
C ALA A 40 -3.41 9.64 -11.42
N SER A 41 -3.30 9.99 -12.70
CA SER A 41 -4.42 9.81 -13.64
C SER A 41 -4.65 8.36 -13.99
N ASP A 42 -3.59 7.59 -14.23
CA ASP A 42 -3.66 6.16 -14.54
C ASP A 42 -4.17 5.39 -13.32
N PHE A 43 -3.67 5.73 -12.13
CA PHE A 43 -4.13 5.17 -10.87
C PHE A 43 -5.63 5.43 -10.64
N TYR A 44 -6.08 6.66 -10.86
CA TYR A 44 -7.49 7.02 -10.81
C TYR A 44 -8.34 6.23 -11.82
N GLU A 45 -7.91 6.08 -13.07
CA GLU A 45 -8.67 5.32 -14.08
C GLU A 45 -8.74 3.81 -13.71
N MET A 46 -7.71 3.26 -13.09
CA MET A 46 -7.74 1.91 -12.52
C MET A 46 -8.81 1.80 -11.41
N LEU A 47 -8.80 2.70 -10.42
CA LEU A 47 -9.79 2.71 -9.33
C LEU A 47 -11.22 2.83 -9.88
N LYS A 48 -11.42 3.74 -10.82
CA LYS A 48 -12.70 3.94 -11.50
C LYS A 48 -13.15 2.71 -12.28
N HIS A 49 -12.22 2.00 -12.94
CA HIS A 49 -12.51 0.76 -13.63
C HIS A 49 -12.99 -0.32 -12.65
N ILE A 50 -12.27 -0.54 -11.55
CA ILE A 50 -12.62 -1.49 -10.49
C ILE A 50 -14.00 -1.15 -9.93
N CYS A 51 -14.23 0.12 -9.56
CA CYS A 51 -15.49 0.59 -9.01
C CYS A 51 -16.68 0.38 -9.97
N LYS A 52 -16.51 0.72 -11.26
CA LYS A 52 -17.55 0.58 -12.28
C LYS A 52 -17.94 -0.87 -12.57
N ASN A 53 -17.03 -1.81 -12.38
CA ASN A 53 -17.29 -3.23 -12.54
C ASN A 53 -17.90 -3.88 -11.28
N GLY A 54 -18.10 -3.13 -10.20
CA GLY A 54 -18.56 -3.67 -8.92
C GLY A 54 -17.53 -4.58 -8.24
N GLU A 55 -16.27 -4.43 -8.63
CA GLU A 55 -15.12 -5.16 -8.05
C GLU A 55 -14.60 -4.43 -6.83
N GLN A 56 -13.79 -5.10 -6.04
CA GLN A 56 -13.04 -4.52 -4.89
C GLN A 56 -11.54 -4.64 -5.10
N ILE A 57 -10.79 -3.92 -4.30
CA ILE A 57 -9.35 -4.13 -4.09
C ILE A 57 -9.21 -5.04 -2.88
N ASP A 58 -8.73 -6.27 -3.08
CA ASP A 58 -8.54 -7.25 -2.00
C ASP A 58 -7.30 -6.88 -1.18
N ALA A 59 -6.26 -6.41 -1.85
CA ALA A 59 -5.08 -5.88 -1.18
C ALA A 59 -4.47 -4.71 -1.96
N MET A 60 -4.04 -3.68 -1.24
CA MET A 60 -3.24 -2.58 -1.73
C MET A 60 -1.96 -2.51 -0.92
N VAL A 61 -0.83 -2.59 -1.57
CA VAL A 61 0.50 -2.66 -0.95
C VAL A 61 1.29 -1.42 -1.32
N LEU A 62 1.84 -0.74 -0.35
CA LEU A 62 2.88 0.27 -0.54
C LEU A 62 4.18 -0.33 -0.01
N THR A 63 5.10 -0.66 -0.91
CA THR A 63 6.36 -1.33 -0.57
C THR A 63 7.27 -0.43 0.27
N HIS A 64 7.35 0.83 -0.09
CA HIS A 64 8.03 1.88 0.66
C HIS A 64 7.44 3.26 0.31
N PHE A 65 7.83 4.30 1.03
CA PHE A 65 7.19 5.62 0.94
C PHE A 65 7.98 6.64 0.12
N ASP A 66 8.88 6.21 -0.76
CA ASP A 66 9.54 7.11 -1.68
C ASP A 66 8.55 7.70 -2.69
N GLN A 67 8.82 8.92 -3.15
CA GLN A 67 7.86 9.69 -3.96
C GLN A 67 7.45 9.00 -5.26
N ASP A 68 8.32 8.19 -5.81
CA ASP A 68 8.10 7.42 -7.02
C ASP A 68 7.28 6.12 -6.81
N HIS A 69 6.89 5.84 -5.58
CA HIS A 69 5.98 4.75 -5.21
C HIS A 69 4.65 5.24 -4.63
N ILE A 70 4.69 6.25 -3.72
CA ILE A 70 3.52 6.70 -2.98
C ILE A 70 2.69 7.77 -3.71
N MET A 71 3.31 8.65 -4.49
CA MET A 71 2.64 9.87 -4.94
C MET A 71 1.54 9.64 -5.97
N GLY A 72 1.70 8.65 -6.83
CA GLY A 72 0.66 8.26 -7.80
C GLY A 72 -0.54 7.64 -7.10
N MET A 73 -0.31 6.77 -6.12
CA MET A 73 -1.35 6.17 -5.29
C MET A 73 -2.13 7.26 -4.54
N PHE A 74 -1.45 8.11 -3.78
CA PHE A 74 -2.07 9.15 -2.98
C PHE A 74 -2.90 10.14 -3.81
N ALA A 75 -2.30 10.70 -4.86
CA ALA A 75 -3.01 11.66 -5.72
C ALA A 75 -4.13 11.01 -6.53
N GLY A 76 -3.98 9.74 -6.90
CA GLY A 76 -5.01 8.95 -7.55
C GLY A 76 -6.21 8.68 -6.64
N LEU A 77 -5.97 8.29 -5.38
CA LEU A 77 -7.00 8.11 -4.35
C LEU A 77 -7.75 9.43 -4.08
N GLN A 78 -7.04 10.54 -3.92
CA GLN A 78 -7.67 11.85 -3.76
C GLN A 78 -8.58 12.23 -4.93
N LYS A 79 -8.13 11.94 -6.17
CA LYS A 79 -8.92 12.19 -7.37
C LYS A 79 -10.15 11.29 -7.45
N ALA A 80 -10.01 10.01 -7.09
CA ALA A 80 -11.09 9.04 -7.06
C ALA A 80 -12.14 9.42 -6.02
N GLN A 81 -11.73 9.85 -4.85
CA GLN A 81 -12.61 10.32 -3.79
C GLN A 81 -13.46 11.51 -4.23
N LYS A 82 -12.81 12.55 -4.79
CA LYS A 82 -13.51 13.74 -5.32
C LYS A 82 -14.54 13.42 -6.41
N LYS A 83 -14.39 12.29 -7.07
CA LYS A 83 -15.26 11.83 -8.18
C LYS A 83 -16.18 10.67 -7.77
N ASN A 84 -16.19 10.25 -6.51
CA ASN A 84 -16.95 9.12 -5.97
C ASN A 84 -16.64 7.79 -6.70
N TYR A 85 -15.37 7.52 -6.94
CA TYR A 85 -14.89 6.29 -7.58
C TYR A 85 -13.84 5.55 -6.72
N ILE A 86 -13.94 5.62 -5.40
CA ILE A 86 -13.16 4.74 -4.53
C ILE A 86 -13.89 3.40 -4.42
N PRO A 87 -13.31 2.31 -4.91
CA PRO A 87 -13.85 0.97 -4.69
C PRO A 87 -13.68 0.57 -3.21
N LYS A 88 -14.38 -0.47 -2.77
CA LYS A 88 -14.08 -1.09 -1.48
C LYS A 88 -12.62 -1.57 -1.50
N ILE A 89 -11.87 -1.25 -0.46
CA ILE A 89 -10.50 -1.71 -0.22
C ILE A 89 -10.56 -2.61 1.01
N ALA A 90 -10.22 -3.90 0.87
CA ALA A 90 -10.34 -4.87 1.95
C ALA A 90 -9.12 -4.84 2.88
N ALA A 91 -7.92 -4.62 2.33
CA ALA A 91 -6.69 -4.56 3.11
C ALA A 91 -5.70 -3.56 2.51
N LEU A 92 -5.00 -2.82 3.38
CA LEU A 92 -3.96 -1.86 3.04
C LEU A 92 -2.67 -2.28 3.76
N TYR A 93 -1.65 -2.62 3.02
CA TYR A 93 -0.32 -2.97 3.55
C TYR A 93 0.60 -1.76 3.34
N LEU A 94 0.79 -1.02 4.41
CA LEU A 94 1.61 0.18 4.41
C LEU A 94 2.76 -0.01 5.41
N ASN A 95 3.98 0.17 4.99
CA ASN A 95 5.11 0.19 5.89
C ASN A 95 5.12 1.53 6.67
N THR A 96 4.28 1.62 7.69
CA THR A 96 4.27 2.76 8.59
C THR A 96 5.21 2.48 9.76
N GLY A 97 6.07 3.40 10.13
CA GLY A 97 7.00 3.23 11.26
C GLY A 97 6.33 2.79 12.57
N LYS A 98 5.05 3.12 12.78
CA LYS A 98 4.28 2.67 13.96
C LYS A 98 4.15 1.16 14.07
N GLY A 99 4.11 0.49 12.95
CA GLY A 99 4.00 -0.93 12.93
C GLY A 99 5.27 -1.66 13.26
N TYR A 100 6.36 -1.25 12.68
CA TYR A 100 7.70 -1.73 13.02
C TYR A 100 7.92 -1.69 14.55
N TRP A 101 7.55 -0.58 15.19
CA TRP A 101 7.70 -0.43 16.65
C TRP A 101 6.82 -1.36 17.46
N LYS A 102 5.58 -1.59 17.07
CA LYS A 102 4.69 -2.53 17.77
C LYS A 102 5.22 -3.96 17.71
N HIS A 103 5.80 -4.36 16.59
CA HIS A 103 6.35 -5.69 16.42
C HIS A 103 7.61 -5.87 17.29
N HIS A 104 8.53 -4.92 17.28
CA HIS A 104 9.73 -4.98 18.11
C HIS A 104 9.43 -4.91 19.61
N GLN A 105 8.38 -4.24 20.05
CA GLN A 105 7.94 -4.26 21.45
C GLN A 105 7.36 -5.61 21.90
N SER A 106 6.90 -6.44 20.97
CA SER A 106 6.37 -7.78 21.28
C SER A 106 7.45 -8.86 21.36
N LEU A 107 8.68 -8.59 20.96
CA LEU A 107 9.81 -9.50 21.13
C LEU A 107 10.28 -9.44 22.60
N GLU A 108 10.04 -10.51 23.34
CA GLU A 108 10.46 -10.63 24.75
C GLU A 108 11.96 -10.33 24.88
N GLY A 109 12.27 -9.28 25.66
CA GLY A 109 13.63 -8.90 26.00
C GLY A 109 14.20 -7.66 25.33
N SER A 110 13.46 -6.99 24.45
CA SER A 110 13.84 -5.68 23.97
C SER A 110 13.45 -4.61 24.98
N GLU A 111 14.42 -3.82 25.47
CA GLU A 111 14.08 -2.62 26.23
C GLU A 111 13.24 -1.69 25.36
N PRO A 112 12.15 -1.11 25.91
CA PRO A 112 11.37 -0.14 25.16
C PRO A 112 12.27 1.03 24.81
N LEU A 113 12.46 1.29 23.51
CA LEU A 113 13.17 2.49 23.06
C LEU A 113 12.43 3.71 23.60
N PRO A 114 13.13 4.69 24.18
CA PRO A 114 12.52 5.90 24.70
C PRO A 114 11.70 6.58 23.61
N GLU A 115 10.46 6.96 23.92
CA GLU A 115 9.53 7.66 23.00
C GLU A 115 10.14 8.93 22.34
N GLU A 116 11.18 9.46 22.91
CA GLU A 116 11.85 10.70 22.47
C GLU A 116 12.92 10.51 21.39
N THR A 117 13.35 9.29 21.07
CA THR A 117 14.54 9.08 20.23
C THR A 117 14.27 8.88 18.75
N VAL A 118 13.03 8.75 18.32
CA VAL A 118 12.73 8.69 16.89
C VAL A 118 12.16 10.01 16.40
N LYS A 119 12.89 11.08 16.57
CA LYS A 119 12.80 12.17 15.60
C LYS A 119 13.54 11.69 14.36
N ILE A 120 12.80 11.00 13.47
CA ILE A 120 13.24 10.88 12.08
C ILE A 120 13.52 12.33 11.67
N PRO A 121 14.76 12.70 11.33
CA PRO A 121 15.02 14.05 10.84
C PRO A 121 14.12 14.19 9.62
N MET A 122 13.11 15.06 9.71
CA MET A 122 12.31 15.45 8.56
C MET A 122 13.21 16.33 7.69
N THR A 123 14.15 15.68 7.04
CA THR A 123 14.94 16.35 6.02
C THR A 123 14.08 16.38 4.77
N ASP A 124 13.81 17.58 4.27
CA ASP A 124 13.27 17.81 2.93
C ASP A 124 14.28 17.37 1.84
N ALA A 125 14.98 16.27 2.08
CA ALA A 125 15.86 15.69 1.08
C ALA A 125 15.01 15.23 -0.10
N PRO A 126 15.33 15.60 -1.34
CA PRO A 126 14.61 15.18 -2.51
C PRO A 126 14.61 13.65 -2.58
N GLY A 127 13.43 13.03 -2.55
CA GLY A 127 13.27 11.58 -2.66
C GLY A 127 12.72 10.88 -1.40
N TYR A 128 12.80 11.47 -0.22
CA TYR A 128 12.25 10.91 1.01
C TYR A 128 11.03 11.69 1.46
N SER A 129 9.91 11.02 1.67
CA SER A 129 8.67 11.69 1.99
C SER A 129 7.91 11.08 3.16
N ALA A 130 8.50 11.16 4.36
CA ALA A 130 7.76 10.92 5.61
C ALA A 130 6.50 11.81 5.69
N ASN A 131 6.56 13.03 5.14
CA ASN A 131 5.43 13.93 5.03
C ASN A 131 4.33 13.41 4.10
N ASP A 132 4.69 12.75 3.02
CA ASP A 132 3.69 12.24 2.07
C ASP A 132 3.06 10.96 2.59
N LEU A 133 3.79 10.13 3.33
CA LEU A 133 3.22 9.01 4.08
C LEU A 133 2.24 9.52 5.15
N LYS A 134 2.60 10.56 5.89
CA LYS A 134 1.69 11.18 6.87
C LYS A 134 0.43 11.70 6.19
N LYS A 135 0.54 12.41 5.08
CA LYS A 135 -0.62 12.90 4.31
C LYS A 135 -1.50 11.76 3.80
N LEU A 136 -0.90 10.65 3.35
CA LEU A 136 -1.65 9.47 2.92
C LEU A 136 -2.39 8.85 4.12
N THR A 137 -1.73 8.68 5.26
CA THR A 137 -2.37 8.13 6.46
C THR A 137 -3.47 9.04 7.01
N ASP A 138 -3.26 10.35 7.05
CA ASP A 138 -4.28 11.33 7.45
C ASP A 138 -5.50 11.25 6.50
N PHE A 139 -5.27 11.13 5.19
CA PHE A 139 -6.31 10.94 4.19
C PHE A 139 -7.08 9.63 4.40
N LEU A 140 -6.39 8.52 4.61
CA LEU A 140 -7.02 7.22 4.84
C LEU A 140 -7.89 7.23 6.11
N GLN A 141 -7.43 7.90 7.16
CA GLN A 141 -8.17 8.11 8.41
C GLN A 141 -9.42 8.96 8.18
N GLU A 142 -9.30 10.08 7.49
CA GLU A 142 -10.44 10.98 7.18
C GLU A 142 -11.56 10.26 6.41
N TYR A 143 -11.18 9.29 5.56
CA TYR A 143 -12.14 8.54 4.72
C TYR A 143 -12.52 7.17 5.28
N GLY A 144 -12.22 6.90 6.56
CA GLY A 144 -12.64 5.65 7.22
C GLY A 144 -11.97 4.39 6.66
N LEU A 145 -10.81 4.53 6.02
CA LEU A 145 -10.03 3.42 5.49
C LEU A 145 -8.94 2.95 6.47
N GLU A 146 -8.82 3.61 7.62
CA GLU A 146 -7.79 3.30 8.63
C GLU A 146 -7.95 1.90 9.21
N GLU A 147 -9.17 1.44 9.41
CA GLU A 147 -9.47 0.11 9.95
C GLU A 147 -9.01 -1.03 9.04
N HIS A 148 -8.77 -0.75 7.75
CA HIS A 148 -8.28 -1.69 6.76
C HIS A 148 -6.75 -1.68 6.64
N ILE A 149 -6.06 -0.84 7.42
CA ILE A 149 -4.60 -0.79 7.43
C ILE A 149 -4.06 -2.01 8.19
N CYS A 150 -3.63 -3.00 7.43
CA CYS A 150 -2.77 -4.06 7.91
C CYS A 150 -1.36 -3.49 7.94
N SER A 151 -0.91 -3.03 9.09
CA SER A 151 0.40 -2.41 9.16
C SER A 151 1.50 -3.45 9.00
N TYR A 152 2.34 -3.18 8.05
CA TYR A 152 3.68 -3.67 7.68
C TYR A 152 3.85 -5.14 7.42
N ILE A 153 4.62 -5.17 6.54
CA ILE A 153 5.37 -6.17 5.82
C ILE A 153 6.77 -6.23 6.44
N VAL A 154 6.92 -6.82 7.60
CA VAL A 154 8.25 -6.97 8.23
C VAL A 154 8.67 -8.42 8.33
N GLN A 155 7.78 -9.37 8.08
CA GLN A 155 8.14 -10.77 8.15
C GLN A 155 8.02 -11.45 6.79
N SER A 156 9.12 -12.05 6.37
CA SER A 156 9.11 -13.08 5.35
C SER A 156 8.04 -14.12 5.72
N CYS A 157 7.08 -14.36 4.83
CA CYS A 157 5.99 -15.33 4.97
C CYS A 157 4.63 -14.76 5.39
N GLU A 158 4.42 -13.45 5.40
CA GLU A 158 3.06 -12.94 5.53
C GLU A 158 2.24 -13.32 4.29
N GLU A 159 1.11 -13.94 4.52
CA GLU A 159 0.22 -14.44 3.48
C GLU A 159 -0.90 -13.44 3.23
N ILE A 160 -0.95 -12.89 2.03
CA ILE A 160 -2.05 -12.03 1.59
C ILE A 160 -3.04 -12.85 0.80
N HIS A 161 -4.29 -12.89 1.25
CA HIS A 161 -5.37 -13.57 0.53
C HIS A 161 -5.98 -12.64 -0.53
N ILE A 162 -6.07 -13.15 -1.75
CA ILE A 162 -6.72 -12.48 -2.88
C ILE A 162 -7.74 -13.47 -3.45
N GLY A 163 -8.95 -13.44 -2.93
CA GLY A 163 -9.92 -14.50 -3.17
C GLY A 163 -9.36 -15.85 -2.70
N ASN A 164 -9.32 -16.83 -3.60
CA ASN A 164 -8.75 -18.15 -3.33
C ASN A 164 -7.23 -18.24 -3.63
N ALA A 165 -6.64 -17.18 -4.14
CA ALA A 165 -5.21 -17.11 -4.37
C ALA A 165 -4.48 -16.62 -3.12
N LYS A 166 -3.22 -17.04 -2.99
CA LYS A 166 -2.33 -16.64 -1.91
C LYS A 166 -1.12 -15.93 -2.51
N CYS A 167 -0.79 -14.79 -1.95
CA CYS A 167 0.42 -14.05 -2.25
C CYS A 167 1.31 -14.04 -1.01
N TYR A 168 2.56 -14.39 -1.15
CA TYR A 168 3.52 -14.42 -0.06
C TYR A 168 4.49 -13.25 -0.18
N ILE A 169 4.71 -12.56 0.93
CA ILE A 169 5.75 -11.56 1.03
C ILE A 169 7.03 -12.27 1.46
N ILE A 170 8.02 -12.27 0.59
CA ILE A 170 9.28 -13.00 0.76
C ILE A 170 10.47 -12.12 1.14
N SER A 171 10.28 -10.81 1.12
CA SER A 171 11.29 -9.80 1.49
C SER A 171 10.59 -8.52 1.95
N PRO A 172 11.14 -7.76 2.89
CA PRO A 172 12.39 -8.03 3.61
C PRO A 172 12.24 -9.16 4.65
N SER A 173 13.37 -9.84 4.95
CA SER A 173 13.46 -10.77 6.07
C SER A 173 13.96 -10.04 7.32
N ASP A 174 13.72 -10.61 8.51
CA ASP A 174 14.20 -10.04 9.79
C ASP A 174 15.72 -9.79 9.82
N CYS A 175 16.47 -10.46 8.94
CA CYS A 175 17.93 -10.32 8.83
C CYS A 175 18.37 -9.06 8.05
N GLU A 176 17.48 -8.40 7.33
CA GLU A 176 17.81 -7.25 6.47
C GLU A 176 17.69 -5.90 7.20
N PHE A 177 17.17 -5.92 8.45
CA PHE A 177 16.99 -4.74 9.29
C PHE A 177 17.94 -4.70 10.51
N SER A 178 18.93 -5.58 10.58
CA SER A 178 19.91 -5.64 11.67
C SER A 178 21.16 -4.77 11.41
#